data_1457aa9290c9e5fbe132f8a9d43de347
#
_entry.id   1457aa9290c9e5fbe132f8a9d43de347
#
_cell.length_a   1.000
_cell.length_b   1.000
_cell.length_c   1.000
_cell.angle_alpha   90.00
_cell.angle_beta   90.00
_cell.angle_gamma   90.00
#
_symmetry.space_group_name_H-M   'P 1'
#
loop_
_entity.id
_entity.type
_entity.pdbx_description
1 polymer ?
#
loop_
_entity_poly.entity_id
_entity_poly.type
_entity_poly.pdbx_seq_one_letter_code
_entity_poly.pdbx_strand_id
1 'polypeptide(L)'
;HIHDRRQRQMCIRDSESMRHFFPTYQGNNEKTTLAPKLENILDDFEALLLDAFGVLNTGASLIPGIVKTLNIAREKNITLLVVTNGASNNSYKKREQLSSLGLEFSDEEIISSREAAEIFLSYNQPEGPLGVMGNIGDDLNIPNLNCIELEQDYSMFEEMNSFILLGTLQWDTVWQEILFNSLKENPRPLFVANPDLVAPHEEKFSIEPAYYVSHLVKNGIHLPFWLGKPFPTIFELAMNRINELSGRYIPLSKIGMVGDTLHTDILGANSFGLKSILMTKHGLLKNTNVGKMIKHTNIIPDYIVESP
;
A
#
# COMPACT_ATOMS: atom_id res chain seq x y z
N HIS A 1 24.89 4.61 6.39
CA HIS A 1 24.47 3.20 6.66
C HIS A 1 23.88 2.99 8.06
N ILE A 2 24.44 3.57 9.14
CA ILE A 2 23.91 3.38 10.51
C ILE A 2 22.60 4.16 10.69
N HIS A 3 22.50 5.34 10.12
CA HIS A 3 21.31 6.20 10.21
C HIS A 3 20.13 5.58 9.47
N ASP A 4 20.32 5.10 8.24
CA ASP A 4 19.34 4.40 7.42
C ASP A 4 18.81 3.13 8.12
N ARG A 5 19.69 2.33 8.70
CA ARG A 5 19.29 1.12 9.44
C ARG A 5 18.44 1.42 10.67
N ARG A 6 18.73 2.52 11.40
CA ARG A 6 17.93 2.94 12.56
C ARG A 6 16.54 3.42 12.14
N GLN A 7 16.45 4.18 11.06
CA GLN A 7 15.16 4.63 10.50
C GLN A 7 14.29 3.44 10.10
N ARG A 8 14.83 2.45 9.37
CA ARG A 8 14.08 1.22 8.98
C ARG A 8 13.59 0.43 10.20
N GLN A 9 14.41 0.32 11.26
CA GLN A 9 13.98 -0.32 12.50
C GLN A 9 12.90 0.47 13.25
N MET A 10 12.94 1.80 13.20
CA MET A 10 11.87 2.65 13.73
C MET A 10 10.56 2.42 12.97
N CYS A 11 10.59 2.41 11.63
CA CYS A 11 9.41 2.14 10.81
C CYS A 11 8.73 0.82 11.18
N ILE A 12 9.49 -0.25 11.35
CA ILE A 12 8.94 -1.56 11.73
C ILE A 12 8.34 -1.51 13.15
N ARG A 13 9.00 -0.84 14.09
CA ARG A 13 8.48 -0.67 15.47
C ARG A 13 7.19 0.16 15.49
N ASP A 14 7.12 1.20 14.65
CA ASP A 14 5.95 2.05 14.56
C ASP A 14 4.79 1.29 13.90
N SER A 15 5.06 0.46 12.88
CA SER A 15 4.09 -0.47 12.31
C SER A 15 3.58 -1.49 13.34
N GLU A 16 4.46 -2.06 14.18
CA GLU A 16 4.03 -2.93 15.27
C GLU A 16 3.15 -2.23 16.30
N SER A 17 3.39 -0.94 16.57
CA SER A 17 2.52 -0.17 17.48
C SER A 17 1.09 0.01 16.92
N MET A 18 0.92 -0.14 15.61
CA MET A 18 -0.35 -0.08 14.89
C MET A 18 -0.96 -1.47 14.64
N ARG A 19 -0.26 -2.53 15.01
CA ARG A 19 -0.61 -3.93 14.68
C ARG A 19 -2.04 -4.30 15.06
N HIS A 20 -2.54 -3.76 16.15
CA HIS A 20 -3.89 -4.02 16.64
C HIS A 20 -5.01 -3.41 15.76
N PHE A 21 -4.69 -2.51 14.84
CA PHE A 21 -5.62 -1.97 13.83
C PHE A 21 -5.59 -2.76 12.51
N PHE A 22 -4.55 -3.57 12.31
CA PHE A 22 -4.36 -4.33 11.09
C PHE A 22 -5.16 -5.66 11.12
N PRO A 23 -5.43 -6.26 9.96
CA PRO A 23 -6.05 -7.57 9.90
C PRO A 23 -5.29 -8.60 10.74
N THR A 24 -6.04 -9.47 11.40
CA THR A 24 -5.46 -10.58 12.17
C THR A 24 -5.13 -11.73 11.25
N TYR A 25 -3.97 -12.34 11.47
CA TYR A 25 -3.54 -13.53 10.76
C TYR A 25 -3.08 -14.58 11.78
N GLN A 26 -3.68 -15.75 11.72
CA GLN A 26 -3.20 -16.91 12.48
C GLN A 26 -2.11 -17.56 11.63
N GLY A 27 -0.85 -17.40 12.05
CA GLY A 27 0.33 -17.80 11.30
C GLY A 27 0.17 -19.15 10.57
N ASN A 28 0.71 -19.24 9.37
CA ASN A 28 0.75 -20.47 8.63
C ASN A 28 1.79 -21.40 9.25
N ASN A 29 1.44 -22.67 9.50
CA ASN A 29 2.38 -23.69 9.97
C ASN A 29 3.28 -24.23 8.86
N GLU A 30 3.11 -23.75 7.62
CA GLU A 30 3.95 -24.13 6.49
C GLU A 30 5.34 -23.51 6.60
N LYS A 31 6.34 -24.27 6.19
CA LYS A 31 7.73 -23.80 6.18
C LYS A 31 7.95 -22.79 5.06
N THR A 32 8.48 -21.61 5.39
CA THR A 32 8.88 -20.61 4.40
C THR A 32 9.84 -21.20 3.36
N THR A 33 9.53 -21.05 2.09
CA THR A 33 10.39 -21.43 0.97
C THR A 33 11.38 -20.29 0.69
N LEU A 34 12.66 -20.64 0.61
CA LEU A 34 13.73 -19.68 0.26
C LEU A 34 14.13 -19.90 -1.19
N ALA A 35 14.17 -18.85 -1.98
CA ALA A 35 14.67 -18.87 -3.35
C ALA A 35 15.59 -17.67 -3.61
N PRO A 36 16.65 -17.80 -4.44
CA PRO A 36 17.51 -16.67 -4.74
C PRO A 36 16.81 -15.56 -5.51
N LYS A 37 15.87 -15.93 -6.38
CA LYS A 37 15.18 -15.00 -7.28
C LYS A 37 13.70 -15.32 -7.39
N LEU A 38 12.90 -14.29 -7.72
CA LEU A 38 11.49 -14.45 -8.07
C LEU A 38 11.33 -15.37 -9.30
N GLU A 39 12.23 -15.28 -10.28
CA GLU A 39 12.26 -16.16 -11.46
C GLU A 39 12.20 -17.65 -11.08
N ASN A 40 12.78 -18.06 -9.94
CA ASN A 40 12.91 -19.47 -9.54
C ASN A 40 11.59 -20.08 -9.02
N ILE A 41 10.59 -19.26 -8.72
CA ILE A 41 9.31 -19.71 -8.15
C ILE A 41 8.10 -19.37 -9.04
N LEU A 42 8.33 -18.81 -10.23
CA LEU A 42 7.25 -18.41 -11.13
C LEU A 42 6.30 -19.56 -11.50
N ASP A 43 6.80 -20.79 -11.59
CA ASP A 43 6.00 -21.98 -11.94
C ASP A 43 4.97 -22.38 -10.87
N ASP A 44 5.09 -21.81 -9.66
CA ASP A 44 4.12 -22.05 -8.59
C ASP A 44 2.84 -21.23 -8.77
N PHE A 45 2.86 -20.17 -9.61
CA PHE A 45 1.82 -19.15 -9.72
C PHE A 45 1.18 -19.06 -11.09
N GLU A 46 -0.08 -18.65 -11.10
CA GLU A 46 -0.86 -18.31 -12.29
C GLU A 46 -1.13 -16.80 -12.38
N ALA A 47 -1.02 -16.09 -11.26
CA ALA A 47 -1.06 -14.64 -11.19
C ALA A 47 -0.10 -14.09 -10.12
N LEU A 48 0.44 -12.89 -10.36
CA LEU A 48 1.24 -12.15 -9.40
C LEU A 48 0.67 -10.75 -9.20
N LEU A 49 0.45 -10.41 -7.94
CA LEU A 49 0.27 -9.05 -7.46
C LEU A 49 1.66 -8.50 -7.15
N LEU A 50 1.99 -7.34 -7.67
CA LEU A 50 3.32 -6.73 -7.56
C LEU A 50 3.18 -5.40 -6.83
N ASP A 51 3.84 -5.24 -5.69
CA ASP A 51 4.02 -3.89 -5.17
C ASP A 51 4.89 -3.06 -6.12
N ALA A 52 4.69 -1.75 -6.13
CA ALA A 52 5.48 -0.88 -6.98
C ALA A 52 6.83 -0.58 -6.34
N PHE A 53 6.82 -0.01 -5.14
CA PHE A 53 8.03 0.41 -4.44
C PHE A 53 8.72 -0.78 -3.77
N GLY A 54 10.03 -0.90 -3.97
CA GLY A 54 10.78 -2.04 -3.42
C GLY A 54 10.71 -3.33 -4.25
N VAL A 55 9.77 -3.43 -5.21
CA VAL A 55 9.59 -4.57 -6.12
C VAL A 55 9.84 -4.20 -7.58
N LEU A 56 9.18 -3.18 -8.08
CA LEU A 56 9.37 -2.70 -9.46
C LEU A 56 10.45 -1.63 -9.55
N ASN A 57 10.41 -0.68 -8.64
CA ASN A 57 11.32 0.47 -8.60
C ASN A 57 11.69 0.88 -7.18
N THR A 58 12.75 1.70 -7.08
CA THR A 58 13.11 2.46 -5.88
C THR A 58 13.34 3.90 -6.30
N GLY A 59 12.39 4.80 -5.96
CA GLY A 59 12.42 6.16 -6.46
C GLY A 59 12.32 6.22 -8.00
N ALA A 60 13.27 6.87 -8.65
CA ALA A 60 13.32 7.02 -10.11
C ALA A 60 14.06 5.87 -10.83
N SER A 61 14.48 4.82 -10.12
CA SER A 61 15.29 3.75 -10.70
C SER A 61 14.56 2.41 -10.64
N LEU A 62 14.63 1.63 -11.73
CA LEU A 62 14.14 0.26 -11.76
C LEU A 62 14.97 -0.66 -10.88
N ILE A 63 14.32 -1.65 -10.29
CA ILE A 63 15.04 -2.75 -9.65
C ILE A 63 15.72 -3.61 -10.71
N PRO A 64 17.05 -3.83 -10.57
CA PRO A 64 17.81 -4.59 -11.57
C PRO A 64 17.24 -5.98 -11.79
N GLY A 65 16.96 -6.33 -13.04
CA GLY A 65 16.42 -7.62 -13.46
C GLY A 65 14.90 -7.68 -13.54
N ILE A 66 14.15 -6.68 -13.00
CA ILE A 66 12.70 -6.75 -12.95
C ILE A 66 12.07 -6.89 -14.35
N VAL A 67 12.50 -6.12 -15.33
CA VAL A 67 11.97 -6.19 -16.71
C VAL A 67 12.08 -7.61 -17.28
N LYS A 68 13.24 -8.24 -17.07
CA LYS A 68 13.47 -9.62 -17.53
C LYS A 68 12.49 -10.59 -16.85
N THR A 69 12.34 -10.49 -15.52
CA THR A 69 11.46 -11.36 -14.74
C THR A 69 10.00 -11.20 -15.16
N LEU A 70 9.53 -9.95 -15.39
CA LEU A 70 8.17 -9.69 -15.88
C LEU A 70 7.95 -10.29 -17.28
N ASN A 71 8.93 -10.20 -18.19
CA ASN A 71 8.82 -10.81 -19.50
C ASN A 71 8.73 -12.34 -19.43
N ILE A 72 9.56 -12.98 -18.60
CA ILE A 72 9.48 -14.43 -18.35
C ILE A 72 8.10 -14.81 -17.78
N ALA A 73 7.57 -14.04 -16.84
CA ALA A 73 6.25 -14.28 -16.28
C ALA A 73 5.14 -14.19 -17.35
N ARG A 74 5.20 -13.18 -18.24
CA ARG A 74 4.27 -13.04 -19.36
C ARG A 74 4.39 -14.18 -20.37
N GLU A 75 5.61 -14.62 -20.70
CA GLU A 75 5.87 -15.78 -21.57
C GLU A 75 5.26 -17.08 -20.99
N LYS A 76 5.21 -17.18 -19.66
CA LYS A 76 4.54 -18.28 -18.92
C LYS A 76 3.03 -18.10 -18.77
N ASN A 77 2.44 -17.07 -19.38
CA ASN A 77 1.03 -16.69 -19.23
C ASN A 77 0.58 -16.43 -17.78
N ILE A 78 1.49 -15.93 -16.95
CA ILE A 78 1.17 -15.47 -15.58
C ILE A 78 0.52 -14.09 -15.68
N THR A 79 -0.69 -13.95 -15.14
CA THR A 79 -1.37 -12.66 -15.07
C THR A 79 -0.65 -11.73 -14.10
N LEU A 80 -0.26 -10.54 -14.54
CA LEU A 80 0.45 -9.55 -13.73
C LEU A 80 -0.46 -8.40 -13.35
N LEU A 81 -0.43 -7.98 -12.11
CA LEU A 81 -1.19 -6.84 -11.60
C LEU A 81 -0.34 -6.05 -10.61
N VAL A 82 -0.13 -4.77 -10.87
CA VAL A 82 0.51 -3.85 -9.92
C VAL A 82 -0.51 -3.47 -8.84
N VAL A 83 -0.16 -3.61 -7.56
CA VAL A 83 -1.01 -3.26 -6.42
C VAL A 83 -0.25 -2.36 -5.46
N THR A 84 -0.56 -1.06 -5.45
CA THR A 84 0.20 -0.04 -4.71
C THR A 84 -0.65 0.74 -3.72
N ASN A 85 -0.06 1.09 -2.57
CA ASN A 85 -0.68 2.00 -1.59
C ASN A 85 -0.55 3.49 -1.96
N GLY A 86 0.14 3.81 -3.06
CA GLY A 86 0.24 5.19 -3.52
C GLY A 86 -1.12 5.74 -3.98
N ALA A 87 -1.70 6.64 -3.18
CA ALA A 87 -3.02 7.21 -3.42
C ALA A 87 -3.01 8.60 -4.07
N SER A 88 -1.85 9.21 -4.20
CA SER A 88 -1.71 10.58 -4.76
C SER A 88 -2.05 10.66 -6.25
N ASN A 89 -1.86 9.57 -6.98
CA ASN A 89 -2.08 9.51 -8.42
C ASN A 89 -3.11 8.45 -8.79
N ASN A 90 -3.95 8.76 -9.78
CA ASN A 90 -4.82 7.77 -10.41
C ASN A 90 -4.02 6.72 -11.22
N SER A 91 -4.68 5.67 -11.70
CA SER A 91 -4.06 4.58 -12.46
C SER A 91 -3.33 5.08 -13.72
N TYR A 92 -3.90 6.04 -14.44
CA TYR A 92 -3.30 6.64 -15.64
C TYR A 92 -1.94 7.30 -15.35
N LYS A 93 -1.86 8.19 -14.36
CA LYS A 93 -0.59 8.83 -13.96
C LYS A 93 0.41 7.80 -13.45
N LYS A 94 -0.05 6.76 -12.75
CA LYS A 94 0.82 5.68 -12.27
C LYS A 94 1.40 4.88 -13.45
N ARG A 95 0.58 4.58 -14.47
CA ARG A 95 1.05 3.94 -15.70
C ARG A 95 2.11 4.79 -16.40
N GLU A 96 1.87 6.10 -16.55
CA GLU A 96 2.87 7.01 -17.13
C GLU A 96 4.19 6.99 -16.36
N GLN A 97 4.14 7.00 -15.02
CA GLN A 97 5.33 6.88 -14.19
C GLN A 97 6.08 5.57 -14.43
N LEU A 98 5.40 4.43 -14.46
CA LEU A 98 6.01 3.13 -14.72
C LEU A 98 6.54 3.04 -16.15
N SER A 99 5.82 3.56 -17.14
CA SER A 99 6.24 3.62 -18.54
C SER A 99 7.50 4.49 -18.73
N SER A 100 7.61 5.61 -18.02
CA SER A 100 8.81 6.46 -18.06
C SER A 100 10.05 5.76 -17.51
N LEU A 101 9.88 4.74 -16.69
CA LEU A 101 10.93 3.87 -16.19
C LEU A 101 11.23 2.68 -17.13
N GLY A 102 10.45 2.49 -18.20
CA GLY A 102 10.58 1.38 -19.12
C GLY A 102 9.80 0.11 -18.74
N LEU A 103 8.76 0.26 -17.90
CA LEU A 103 7.81 -0.81 -17.56
C LEU A 103 6.50 -0.61 -18.33
N GLU A 104 6.08 -1.63 -19.05
CA GLU A 104 4.84 -1.61 -19.81
C GLU A 104 3.74 -2.36 -19.05
N PHE A 105 2.77 -1.59 -18.55
CA PHE A 105 1.52 -2.07 -17.97
C PHE A 105 0.36 -1.31 -18.62
N SER A 106 -0.77 -1.98 -18.84
CA SER A 106 -2.01 -1.28 -19.19
C SER A 106 -2.65 -0.63 -17.96
N ASP A 107 -3.64 0.22 -18.15
CA ASP A 107 -4.36 0.83 -17.02
C ASP A 107 -5.08 -0.24 -16.19
N GLU A 108 -5.56 -1.31 -16.84
CA GLU A 108 -6.22 -2.44 -16.20
C GLU A 108 -5.25 -3.31 -15.37
N GLU A 109 -3.96 -3.31 -15.69
CA GLU A 109 -2.92 -4.02 -14.96
C GLU A 109 -2.41 -3.23 -13.72
N ILE A 110 -3.06 -2.11 -13.35
CA ILE A 110 -2.64 -1.29 -12.21
C ILE A 110 -3.84 -1.03 -11.30
N ILE A 111 -3.69 -1.36 -10.04
CA ILE A 111 -4.61 -1.01 -8.95
C ILE A 111 -3.86 -0.18 -7.92
N SER A 112 -4.43 0.95 -7.55
CA SER A 112 -3.96 1.78 -6.46
C SER A 112 -4.96 1.80 -5.30
N SER A 113 -4.49 2.12 -4.12
CA SER A 113 -5.37 2.39 -2.99
C SER A 113 -6.29 3.60 -3.23
N ARG A 114 -5.92 4.48 -4.16
CA ARG A 114 -6.81 5.54 -4.65
C ARG A 114 -8.04 4.94 -5.35
N GLU A 115 -7.85 4.01 -6.28
CA GLU A 115 -8.94 3.33 -6.98
C GLU A 115 -9.82 2.53 -6.00
N ALA A 116 -9.19 1.83 -5.05
CA ALA A 116 -9.93 1.13 -3.99
C ALA A 116 -10.79 2.10 -3.16
N ALA A 117 -10.27 3.30 -2.85
CA ALA A 117 -11.03 4.34 -2.16
C ALA A 117 -12.19 4.88 -3.01
N GLU A 118 -11.97 5.14 -4.27
CA GLU A 118 -13.00 5.62 -5.21
C GLU A 118 -14.14 4.61 -5.33
N ILE A 119 -13.82 3.32 -5.49
CA ILE A 119 -14.82 2.25 -5.55
C ILE A 119 -15.55 2.12 -4.21
N PHE A 120 -14.83 2.08 -3.08
CA PHE A 120 -15.45 2.00 -1.75
C PHE A 120 -16.44 3.15 -1.54
N LEU A 121 -16.03 4.38 -1.84
CA LEU A 121 -16.85 5.58 -1.68
C LEU A 121 -18.00 5.65 -2.68
N SER A 122 -17.91 5.02 -3.85
CA SER A 122 -19.05 4.94 -4.79
C SER A 122 -20.23 4.14 -4.24
N TYR A 123 -19.95 3.14 -3.39
CA TYR A 123 -20.97 2.33 -2.70
C TYR A 123 -21.34 2.87 -1.32
N ASN A 124 -20.45 3.61 -0.69
CA ASN A 124 -20.59 4.15 0.67
C ASN A 124 -20.43 5.68 0.63
N GLN A 125 -21.25 6.33 -0.19
CA GLN A 125 -21.15 7.77 -0.40
C GLN A 125 -21.36 8.52 0.91
N PRO A 126 -20.39 9.32 1.37
CA PRO A 126 -20.61 10.22 2.50
C PRO A 126 -21.61 11.30 2.12
N GLU A 127 -22.47 11.67 3.05
CA GLU A 127 -23.37 12.80 2.86
C GLU A 127 -22.57 14.11 2.89
N GLY A 128 -22.92 15.07 2.02
CA GLY A 128 -22.33 16.41 2.00
C GLY A 128 -20.89 16.50 1.51
N PRO A 129 -20.17 17.59 1.85
CA PRO A 129 -18.82 17.81 1.37
C PRO A 129 -17.80 16.87 2.03
N LEU A 130 -16.91 16.33 1.19
CA LEU A 130 -15.76 15.52 1.55
C LEU A 130 -14.49 16.39 1.54
N GLY A 131 -13.91 16.62 2.70
CA GLY A 131 -12.61 17.29 2.82
C GLY A 131 -11.49 16.39 2.33
N VAL A 132 -10.75 16.81 1.32
CA VAL A 132 -9.67 16.03 0.72
C VAL A 132 -8.33 16.63 1.09
N MET A 133 -7.47 15.78 1.63
CA MET A 133 -6.09 16.11 2.00
C MET A 133 -5.14 15.28 1.14
N GLY A 134 -4.33 15.95 0.33
CA GLY A 134 -3.38 15.35 -0.58
C GLY A 134 -2.15 16.23 -0.76
N ASN A 135 -1.31 15.93 -1.73
CA ASN A 135 -0.12 16.71 -2.01
C ASN A 135 -0.44 17.80 -3.05
N ILE A 136 0.28 18.91 -2.98
CA ILE A 136 0.15 20.00 -3.97
C ILE A 136 0.40 19.45 -5.38
N GLY A 137 -0.53 19.68 -6.29
CA GLY A 137 -0.47 19.23 -7.69
C GLY A 137 -1.01 17.83 -7.94
N ASP A 138 -1.51 17.14 -6.91
CA ASP A 138 -2.26 15.90 -7.09
C ASP A 138 -3.65 16.19 -7.66
N ASP A 139 -4.25 15.19 -8.31
CA ASP A 139 -5.68 15.21 -8.63
C ASP A 139 -6.47 14.77 -7.40
N LEU A 140 -7.05 15.74 -6.69
CA LEU A 140 -7.79 15.50 -5.45
C LEU A 140 -9.29 15.22 -5.68
N ASN A 141 -9.74 15.21 -6.93
CA ASN A 141 -11.14 14.96 -7.26
C ASN A 141 -11.47 13.45 -7.21
N ILE A 142 -12.47 13.08 -6.43
CA ILE A 142 -13.04 11.73 -6.42
C ILE A 142 -14.35 11.73 -7.18
N PRO A 143 -14.54 10.89 -8.20
CA PRO A 143 -15.71 10.90 -9.05
C PRO A 143 -17.03 10.85 -8.27
N ASN A 144 -17.98 11.67 -8.68
CA ASN A 144 -19.34 11.77 -8.12
C ASN A 144 -19.45 12.22 -6.65
N LEU A 145 -18.37 12.74 -6.05
CA LEU A 145 -18.38 13.31 -4.71
C LEU A 145 -18.13 14.82 -4.75
N ASN A 146 -18.68 15.52 -3.77
CA ASN A 146 -18.42 16.94 -3.55
C ASN A 146 -17.09 17.08 -2.79
N CYS A 147 -15.98 17.01 -3.51
CA CYS A 147 -14.62 17.11 -2.97
C CYS A 147 -14.23 18.56 -2.75
N ILE A 148 -13.74 18.86 -1.55
CA ILE A 148 -13.19 20.18 -1.18
C ILE A 148 -11.74 19.96 -0.77
N GLU A 149 -10.80 20.53 -1.52
CA GLU A 149 -9.40 20.58 -1.12
C GLU A 149 -9.28 21.48 0.11
N LEU A 150 -8.69 20.93 1.16
CA LEU A 150 -8.56 21.63 2.44
C LEU A 150 -7.26 22.44 2.49
N GLU A 151 -7.34 23.60 3.11
CA GLU A 151 -6.22 24.45 3.50
C GLU A 151 -6.05 24.43 5.01
N GLN A 152 -4.99 25.07 5.55
CA GLN A 152 -4.77 25.19 6.99
C GLN A 152 -5.72 26.24 7.60
N ASP A 153 -7.00 26.01 7.46
CA ASP A 153 -8.08 26.84 7.99
C ASP A 153 -9.10 25.97 8.73
N TYR A 154 -9.19 26.16 10.04
CA TYR A 154 -10.10 25.40 10.89
C TYR A 154 -11.57 25.53 10.46
N SER A 155 -11.99 26.71 9.98
CA SER A 155 -13.37 26.95 9.56
C SER A 155 -13.76 26.04 8.38
N MET A 156 -12.86 25.79 7.45
CA MET A 156 -13.10 24.86 6.34
C MET A 156 -13.34 23.44 6.84
N PHE A 157 -12.59 22.99 7.84
CA PHE A 157 -12.77 21.63 8.42
C PHE A 157 -14.15 21.49 9.05
N GLU A 158 -14.68 22.52 9.70
CA GLU A 158 -16.00 22.45 10.33
C GLU A 158 -17.17 22.35 9.33
N GLU A 159 -16.96 22.78 8.10
CA GLU A 159 -17.94 22.65 7.02
C GLU A 159 -18.00 21.26 6.39
N MET A 160 -16.99 20.41 6.66
CA MET A 160 -16.91 19.07 6.06
C MET A 160 -17.77 18.04 6.80
N ASN A 161 -18.39 17.13 6.04
CA ASN A 161 -19.15 16.01 6.58
C ASN A 161 -18.28 14.75 6.77
N SER A 162 -17.14 14.70 6.09
CA SER A 162 -16.17 13.60 6.16
C SER A 162 -14.81 14.04 5.64
N PHE A 163 -13.80 13.22 5.86
CA PHE A 163 -12.43 13.50 5.43
C PHE A 163 -11.80 12.31 4.72
N ILE A 164 -10.92 12.56 3.74
CA ILE A 164 -10.05 11.55 3.15
C ILE A 164 -8.61 12.05 3.06
N LEU A 165 -7.66 11.18 3.48
CA LEU A 165 -6.22 11.40 3.30
C LEU A 165 -5.72 10.56 2.13
N LEU A 166 -5.21 11.25 1.10
CA LEU A 166 -4.59 10.67 -0.10
C LEU A 166 -3.04 10.74 -0.03
N GLY A 167 -2.51 11.80 0.60
CA GLY A 167 -1.09 12.04 0.74
C GLY A 167 -0.80 13.07 1.84
N THR A 168 0.45 13.12 2.30
CA THR A 168 0.85 13.94 3.45
C THR A 168 2.23 14.61 3.28
N LEU A 169 2.68 14.89 2.06
CA LEU A 169 3.99 15.52 1.83
C LEU A 169 4.12 16.91 2.48
N GLN A 170 3.02 17.66 2.55
CA GLN A 170 2.97 18.98 3.18
C GLN A 170 2.40 18.93 4.60
N TRP A 171 2.14 17.74 5.13
CA TRP A 171 1.54 17.58 6.45
C TRP A 171 2.50 18.02 7.55
N ASP A 172 2.04 18.88 8.45
CA ASP A 172 2.78 19.38 9.59
C ASP A 172 1.94 19.34 10.88
N THR A 173 2.44 19.94 11.93
CA THR A 173 1.74 20.00 13.22
C THR A 173 0.47 20.83 13.17
N VAL A 174 0.39 21.84 12.31
CA VAL A 174 -0.80 22.71 12.17
C VAL A 174 -1.95 21.87 11.56
N TRP A 175 -1.70 21.17 10.45
CA TRP A 175 -2.65 20.24 9.86
C TRP A 175 -3.15 19.19 10.84
N GLN A 176 -2.21 18.63 11.62
CA GLN A 176 -2.50 17.60 12.62
C GLN A 176 -3.43 18.11 13.73
N GLU A 177 -3.15 19.32 14.24
CA GLU A 177 -3.95 19.96 15.29
C GLU A 177 -5.35 20.34 14.79
N ILE A 178 -5.44 20.92 13.59
CA ILE A 178 -6.73 21.27 12.99
C ILE A 178 -7.62 20.03 12.85
N LEU A 179 -7.11 18.97 12.20
CA LEU A 179 -7.87 17.75 12.01
C LEU A 179 -8.25 17.07 13.33
N PHE A 180 -7.30 17.03 14.30
CA PHE A 180 -7.55 16.45 15.61
C PHE A 180 -8.68 17.18 16.35
N ASN A 181 -8.62 18.50 16.44
CA ASN A 181 -9.61 19.30 17.15
C ASN A 181 -10.98 19.20 16.48
N SER A 182 -11.03 19.31 15.17
CA SER A 182 -12.26 19.19 14.39
C SER A 182 -12.94 17.83 14.57
N LEU A 183 -12.19 16.72 14.49
CA LEU A 183 -12.72 15.37 14.71
C LEU A 183 -13.07 15.08 16.17
N LYS A 184 -12.40 15.74 17.12
CA LYS A 184 -12.69 15.59 18.54
C LYS A 184 -13.97 16.32 18.95
N GLU A 185 -14.21 17.51 18.42
CA GLU A 185 -15.41 18.29 18.69
C GLU A 185 -16.63 17.72 17.97
N ASN A 186 -16.47 17.30 16.72
CA ASN A 186 -17.53 16.72 15.92
C ASN A 186 -17.03 15.46 15.19
N PRO A 187 -17.24 14.25 15.75
CA PRO A 187 -16.80 13.00 15.15
C PRO A 187 -17.47 12.74 13.79
N ARG A 188 -16.67 12.60 12.73
CA ARG A 188 -17.09 12.39 11.35
C ARG A 188 -16.27 11.28 10.70
N PRO A 189 -16.77 10.62 9.63
CA PRO A 189 -16.02 9.61 8.91
C PRO A 189 -14.65 10.12 8.43
N LEU A 190 -13.61 9.34 8.70
CA LEU A 190 -12.24 9.55 8.24
C LEU A 190 -11.82 8.38 7.38
N PHE A 191 -11.49 8.64 6.12
CA PHE A 191 -11.01 7.66 5.17
C PHE A 191 -9.50 7.82 4.96
N VAL A 192 -8.78 6.72 4.92
CA VAL A 192 -7.33 6.71 4.69
C VAL A 192 -7.03 5.83 3.50
N ALA A 193 -6.73 6.46 2.38
CA ALA A 193 -6.42 5.75 1.15
C ALA A 193 -5.01 5.17 1.14
N ASN A 194 -4.06 5.74 1.90
CA ASN A 194 -2.70 5.22 2.02
C ASN A 194 -2.41 4.74 3.45
N PRO A 195 -2.51 3.43 3.73
CA PRO A 195 -2.21 2.86 5.05
C PRO A 195 -0.73 2.69 5.37
N ASP A 196 0.19 3.15 4.52
CA ASP A 196 1.62 3.10 4.82
C ASP A 196 1.97 4.11 5.93
N LEU A 197 2.88 3.74 6.81
CA LEU A 197 3.44 4.64 7.82
C LEU A 197 4.60 5.46 7.24
N VAL A 198 5.35 4.83 6.37
CA VAL A 198 6.50 5.43 5.68
C VAL A 198 6.66 4.82 4.29
N ALA A 199 7.17 5.61 3.36
CA ALA A 199 7.62 5.11 2.06
C ALA A 199 9.13 5.35 1.88
N PRO A 200 9.90 4.35 1.42
CA PRO A 200 11.32 4.52 1.19
C PRO A 200 11.55 5.29 -0.13
N HIS A 201 12.35 6.33 -0.07
CA HIS A 201 12.95 7.01 -1.23
C HIS A 201 14.43 6.66 -1.31
N GLU A 202 15.12 7.08 -2.37
CA GLU A 202 16.54 6.69 -2.62
C GLU A 202 17.44 6.92 -1.41
N GLU A 203 17.33 8.07 -0.74
CA GLU A 203 18.15 8.43 0.44
C GLU A 203 17.35 8.80 1.69
N LYS A 204 16.01 8.86 1.60
CA LYS A 204 15.13 9.34 2.67
C LYS A 204 13.90 8.45 2.80
N PHE A 205 13.16 8.66 3.88
CA PHE A 205 11.81 8.13 4.06
C PHE A 205 10.83 9.30 4.08
N SER A 206 9.71 9.18 3.39
CA SER A 206 8.54 10.02 3.64
C SER A 206 7.70 9.43 4.77
N ILE A 207 7.08 10.31 5.53
CA ILE A 207 6.07 9.93 6.52
C ILE A 207 4.73 9.94 5.79
N GLU A 208 4.00 8.83 5.87
CA GLU A 208 2.80 8.59 5.11
C GLU A 208 1.52 8.73 6.00
N PRO A 209 0.33 8.81 5.41
CA PRO A 209 -0.93 9.08 6.12
C PRO A 209 -1.17 8.23 7.37
N ALA A 210 -0.88 6.93 7.35
CA ALA A 210 -1.14 6.08 8.51
C ALA A 210 -0.35 6.49 9.76
N TYR A 211 0.83 7.07 9.62
CA TYR A 211 1.58 7.58 10.77
C TYR A 211 0.80 8.66 11.51
N TYR A 212 0.32 9.67 10.81
CA TYR A 212 -0.43 10.79 11.38
C TYR A 212 -1.78 10.34 11.96
N VAL A 213 -2.49 9.51 11.22
CA VAL A 213 -3.77 8.96 11.66
C VAL A 213 -3.61 8.06 12.89
N SER A 214 -2.50 7.33 13.00
CA SER A 214 -2.18 6.55 14.20
C SER A 214 -2.13 7.40 15.46
N HIS A 215 -1.58 8.60 15.35
CA HIS A 215 -1.53 9.56 16.45
C HIS A 215 -2.93 10.10 16.81
N LEU A 216 -3.79 10.33 15.81
CA LEU A 216 -5.18 10.73 16.06
C LEU A 216 -5.92 9.65 16.86
N VAL A 217 -5.84 8.40 16.42
CA VAL A 217 -6.52 7.27 17.07
C VAL A 217 -5.98 7.02 18.48
N LYS A 218 -4.66 7.07 18.69
CA LYS A 218 -4.04 6.97 20.01
C LYS A 218 -4.50 8.05 20.98
N ASN A 219 -4.93 9.21 20.48
CA ASN A 219 -5.46 10.32 21.25
C ASN A 219 -7.00 10.37 21.30
N GLY A 220 -7.67 9.27 20.97
CA GLY A 220 -9.09 9.08 21.19
C GLY A 220 -10.00 9.43 20.00
N ILE A 221 -9.45 9.72 18.82
CA ILE A 221 -10.25 9.80 17.60
C ILE A 221 -10.68 8.38 17.20
N HIS A 222 -11.92 8.24 16.74
CA HIS A 222 -12.47 6.94 16.31
C HIS A 222 -11.67 6.33 15.14
N LEU A 223 -11.80 5.02 14.99
CA LEU A 223 -11.10 4.28 13.94
C LEU A 223 -11.51 4.77 12.54
N PRO A 224 -10.54 5.02 11.64
CA PRO A 224 -10.81 5.39 10.26
C PRO A 224 -11.18 4.16 9.41
N PHE A 225 -11.68 4.43 8.21
CA PHE A 225 -11.80 3.43 7.15
C PHE A 225 -10.48 3.33 6.39
N TRP A 226 -9.82 2.19 6.49
CA TRP A 226 -8.57 1.91 5.80
C TRP A 226 -8.83 1.24 4.44
N LEU A 227 -8.27 1.77 3.34
CA LEU A 227 -8.66 1.40 1.98
C LEU A 227 -7.53 0.84 1.10
N GLY A 228 -6.31 0.69 1.66
CA GLY A 228 -5.14 0.10 0.98
C GLY A 228 -4.66 -1.18 1.67
N LYS A 229 -3.52 -1.74 1.22
CA LYS A 229 -2.84 -2.87 1.89
C LYS A 229 -2.45 -2.51 3.33
N PRO A 230 -2.65 -3.35 4.33
CA PRO A 230 -3.01 -4.78 4.30
C PRO A 230 -4.52 -5.07 4.35
N PHE A 231 -5.40 -4.09 4.20
CA PHE A 231 -6.84 -4.25 4.38
C PHE A 231 -7.51 -4.92 3.16
N PRO A 232 -8.65 -5.60 3.34
CA PRO A 232 -9.21 -6.49 2.32
C PRO A 232 -9.69 -5.77 1.04
N THR A 233 -10.14 -4.53 1.14
CA THR A 233 -10.76 -3.79 0.02
C THR A 233 -9.90 -3.78 -1.25
N ILE A 234 -8.59 -3.54 -1.13
CA ILE A 234 -7.70 -3.52 -2.30
C ILE A 234 -7.45 -4.92 -2.87
N PHE A 235 -7.44 -5.96 -2.02
CA PHE A 235 -7.28 -7.34 -2.47
C PHE A 235 -8.55 -7.88 -3.13
N GLU A 236 -9.74 -7.53 -2.65
CA GLU A 236 -11.02 -7.85 -3.30
C GLU A 236 -11.08 -7.26 -4.72
N LEU A 237 -10.68 -5.98 -4.86
CA LEU A 237 -10.56 -5.34 -6.16
C LEU A 237 -9.53 -6.06 -7.04
N ALA A 238 -8.37 -6.43 -6.49
CA ALA A 238 -7.34 -7.16 -7.22
C ALA A 238 -7.82 -8.53 -7.71
N MET A 239 -8.61 -9.27 -6.91
CA MET A 239 -9.16 -10.56 -7.35
C MET A 239 -10.15 -10.40 -8.51
N ASN A 240 -11.02 -9.42 -8.46
CA ASN A 240 -11.94 -9.12 -9.56
C ASN A 240 -11.15 -8.80 -10.85
N ARG A 241 -10.15 -7.94 -10.73
CA ARG A 241 -9.31 -7.53 -11.86
C ARG A 241 -8.50 -8.70 -12.44
N ILE A 242 -7.95 -9.58 -11.62
CA ILE A 242 -7.25 -10.80 -12.08
C ILE A 242 -8.20 -11.70 -12.87
N ASN A 243 -9.43 -11.91 -12.38
CA ASN A 243 -10.41 -12.73 -13.09
C ASN A 243 -10.80 -12.14 -14.45
N GLU A 244 -10.93 -10.81 -14.53
CA GLU A 244 -11.18 -10.08 -15.77
C GLU A 244 -10.02 -10.24 -16.76
N LEU A 245 -8.78 -9.96 -16.31
CA LEU A 245 -7.58 -10.03 -17.15
C LEU A 245 -7.27 -11.45 -17.62
N SER A 246 -7.45 -12.45 -16.76
CA SER A 246 -7.17 -13.85 -17.09
C SER A 246 -8.30 -14.54 -17.85
N GLY A 247 -9.51 -13.96 -17.84
CA GLY A 247 -10.72 -14.57 -18.40
C GLY A 247 -11.21 -15.84 -17.67
N ARG A 248 -10.67 -16.13 -16.47
CA ARG A 248 -11.01 -17.31 -15.67
C ARG A 248 -10.79 -17.08 -14.19
N TYR A 249 -11.38 -17.94 -13.38
CA TYR A 249 -11.10 -17.98 -11.95
C TYR A 249 -9.71 -18.57 -11.69
N ILE A 250 -8.88 -17.87 -10.89
CA ILE A 250 -7.58 -18.36 -10.40
C ILE A 250 -7.70 -18.61 -8.89
N PRO A 251 -7.40 -19.82 -8.39
CA PRO A 251 -7.43 -20.10 -6.95
C PRO A 251 -6.45 -19.22 -6.17
N LEU A 252 -6.83 -18.77 -4.97
CA LEU A 252 -5.97 -17.90 -4.13
C LEU A 252 -4.59 -18.50 -3.88
N SER A 253 -4.49 -19.84 -3.76
CA SER A 253 -3.21 -20.55 -3.60
C SER A 253 -2.28 -20.46 -4.82
N LYS A 254 -2.77 -20.02 -5.97
CA LYS A 254 -2.02 -19.80 -7.21
C LYS A 254 -1.76 -18.33 -7.50
N ILE A 255 -2.11 -17.46 -6.57
CA ILE A 255 -1.88 -16.01 -6.67
C ILE A 255 -0.84 -15.63 -5.62
N GLY A 256 0.26 -15.03 -6.07
CA GLY A 256 1.34 -14.54 -5.22
C GLY A 256 1.31 -13.01 -5.08
N MET A 257 1.39 -12.49 -3.85
CA MET A 257 1.67 -11.08 -3.59
C MET A 257 3.15 -10.88 -3.34
N VAL A 258 3.83 -10.19 -4.25
CA VAL A 258 5.24 -9.83 -4.14
C VAL A 258 5.36 -8.44 -3.52
N GLY A 259 6.02 -8.35 -2.38
CA GLY A 259 6.22 -7.09 -1.69
C GLY A 259 7.52 -7.05 -0.89
N ASP A 260 7.89 -5.88 -0.42
CA ASP A 260 9.07 -5.64 0.40
C ASP A 260 8.75 -5.34 1.86
N THR A 261 7.45 -5.22 2.19
CA THR A 261 6.97 -4.77 3.50
C THR A 261 6.14 -5.83 4.20
N LEU A 262 6.57 -6.19 5.43
CA LEU A 262 5.88 -7.21 6.24
C LEU A 262 4.44 -6.82 6.60
N HIS A 263 4.21 -5.56 6.99
CA HIS A 263 2.93 -5.12 7.56
C HIS A 263 1.86 -4.79 6.54
N THR A 264 2.21 -4.51 5.31
CA THR A 264 1.26 -4.20 4.24
C THR A 264 1.13 -5.36 3.25
N ASP A 265 2.20 -5.73 2.56
CA ASP A 265 2.17 -6.74 1.51
C ASP A 265 1.99 -8.15 2.07
N ILE A 266 2.89 -8.55 2.98
CA ILE A 266 2.94 -9.93 3.48
C ILE A 266 1.75 -10.21 4.40
N LEU A 267 1.49 -9.30 5.34
CA LEU A 267 0.34 -9.43 6.23
C LEU A 267 -0.98 -9.41 5.46
N GLY A 268 -1.11 -8.50 4.50
CA GLY A 268 -2.31 -8.39 3.68
C GLY A 268 -2.55 -9.68 2.88
N ALA A 269 -1.53 -10.18 2.18
CA ALA A 269 -1.60 -11.43 1.44
C ALA A 269 -2.00 -12.60 2.36
N ASN A 270 -1.31 -12.76 3.48
CA ASN A 270 -1.58 -13.82 4.45
C ASN A 270 -3.02 -13.74 5.00
N SER A 271 -3.48 -12.54 5.36
CA SER A 271 -4.81 -12.33 5.93
C SER A 271 -5.91 -12.58 4.92
N PHE A 272 -5.64 -12.31 3.64
CA PHE A 272 -6.57 -12.53 2.54
C PHE A 272 -6.55 -13.96 2.00
N GLY A 273 -5.52 -14.77 2.34
CA GLY A 273 -5.36 -16.16 1.92
C GLY A 273 -4.58 -16.34 0.61
N LEU A 274 -3.84 -15.32 0.18
CA LEU A 274 -2.91 -15.39 -0.94
C LEU A 274 -1.57 -15.98 -0.50
N LYS A 275 -0.74 -16.38 -1.46
CA LYS A 275 0.66 -16.68 -1.20
C LYS A 275 1.47 -15.40 -1.09
N SER A 276 2.21 -15.25 0.00
CA SER A 276 3.04 -14.08 0.27
C SER A 276 4.50 -14.30 -0.13
N ILE A 277 5.07 -13.35 -0.87
CA ILE A 277 6.44 -13.42 -1.40
C ILE A 277 7.19 -12.16 -0.96
N LEU A 278 8.11 -12.32 0.00
CA LEU A 278 8.90 -11.23 0.53
C LEU A 278 10.18 -11.04 -0.29
N MET A 279 10.34 -9.88 -0.94
CA MET A 279 11.57 -9.48 -1.63
C MET A 279 12.46 -8.67 -0.68
N THR A 280 13.73 -9.07 -0.50
CA THR A 280 14.54 -8.58 0.62
C THR A 280 15.72 -7.68 0.25
N LYS A 281 16.21 -7.75 -0.99
CA LYS A 281 17.43 -7.05 -1.40
C LYS A 281 17.22 -5.55 -1.66
N HIS A 282 15.99 -5.16 -1.93
CA HIS A 282 15.57 -3.81 -2.25
C HIS A 282 14.52 -3.34 -1.24
N GLY A 283 14.09 -2.10 -1.31
CA GLY A 283 12.99 -1.57 -0.49
C GLY A 283 13.28 -1.47 1.00
N LEU A 284 12.24 -1.65 1.82
CA LEU A 284 12.27 -1.35 3.26
C LEU A 284 13.23 -2.27 4.04
N LEU A 285 13.33 -3.54 3.68
CA LEU A 285 14.15 -4.52 4.41
C LEU A 285 15.60 -4.60 3.95
N LYS A 286 16.00 -3.80 2.97
CA LYS A 286 17.39 -3.73 2.48
C LYS A 286 18.37 -3.51 3.64
N ASN A 287 19.43 -4.34 3.72
CA ASN A 287 20.47 -4.28 4.74
C ASN A 287 19.98 -4.51 6.18
N THR A 288 18.78 -5.09 6.37
CA THR A 288 18.28 -5.50 7.69
C THR A 288 18.48 -6.99 7.94
N ASN A 289 18.30 -7.42 9.19
CA ASN A 289 18.23 -8.85 9.51
C ASN A 289 16.77 -9.32 9.37
N VAL A 290 16.42 -9.80 8.18
CA VAL A 290 15.05 -10.24 7.83
C VAL A 290 14.51 -11.26 8.81
N GLY A 291 15.31 -12.28 9.21
CA GLY A 291 14.88 -13.30 10.16
C GLY A 291 14.53 -12.74 11.55
N LYS A 292 15.27 -11.70 12.01
CA LYS A 292 14.90 -10.99 13.25
C LYS A 292 13.61 -10.22 13.11
N MET A 293 13.37 -9.60 11.95
CA MET A 293 12.13 -8.84 11.70
C MET A 293 10.92 -9.77 11.66
N ILE A 294 10.98 -10.87 10.92
CA ILE A 294 9.93 -11.90 10.89
C ILE A 294 9.64 -12.43 12.30
N LYS A 295 10.68 -12.75 13.07
CA LYS A 295 10.50 -13.23 14.44
C LYS A 295 9.87 -12.18 15.36
N HIS A 296 10.21 -10.90 15.17
CA HIS A 296 9.69 -9.80 15.99
C HIS A 296 8.21 -9.53 15.70
N THR A 297 7.84 -9.52 14.41
CA THR A 297 6.48 -9.21 13.95
C THR A 297 5.54 -10.41 13.96
N ASN A 298 6.09 -11.61 13.98
CA ASN A 298 5.36 -12.88 13.76
C ASN A 298 4.56 -12.89 12.44
N ILE A 299 5.00 -12.09 11.44
CA ILE A 299 4.46 -12.10 10.09
C ILE A 299 5.37 -12.96 9.24
N ILE A 300 4.90 -14.17 8.92
CA ILE A 300 5.71 -15.21 8.27
C ILE A 300 5.33 -15.27 6.79
N PRO A 301 6.25 -14.94 5.85
CA PRO A 301 5.99 -15.09 4.42
C PRO A 301 6.01 -16.56 3.98
N ASP A 302 5.22 -16.91 2.96
CA ASP A 302 5.29 -18.23 2.32
C ASP A 302 6.62 -18.39 1.56
N TYR A 303 7.07 -17.34 0.89
CA TYR A 303 8.32 -17.31 0.13
C TYR A 303 9.18 -16.10 0.54
N ILE A 304 10.48 -16.31 0.54
CA ILE A 304 11.48 -15.23 0.63
C ILE A 304 12.38 -15.32 -0.59
N VAL A 305 12.47 -14.21 -1.34
CA VAL A 305 13.35 -14.04 -2.48
C VAL A 305 14.28 -12.84 -2.27
N GLU A 306 15.50 -12.90 -2.80
CA GLU A 306 16.42 -11.77 -2.67
C GLU A 306 16.10 -10.68 -3.69
N SER A 307 15.80 -11.07 -4.94
CA SER A 307 15.67 -10.15 -6.10
C SER A 307 14.69 -10.72 -7.15
N PRO A 308 14.40 -9.94 -8.19
CA PRO A 308 13.61 -10.41 -9.33
C PRO A 308 14.16 -11.64 -10.03
#